data_da102a3ef724f053d0e5e0aba8c893df
#
_entry.id   da102a3ef724f053d0e5e0aba8c893df
#
_cell.length_a   1.000
_cell.length_b   1.000
_cell.length_c   1.000
_cell.angle_alpha   90.00
_cell.angle_beta   90.00
_cell.angle_gamma   90.00
#
_symmetry.space_group_name_H-M   'P 1'
#
loop_
_entity.id
_entity.type
_entity.pdbx_description
1 polymer ?
#
loop_
_entity_poly.entity_id
_entity_poly.type
_entity_poly.pdbx_seq_one_letter_code
_entity_poly.pdbx_strand_id
1 'polypeptide(L)' 'AFNQIIADMESFAEIAQNTMEKANSQAESLEQIGQGIEQLSGVVQGNAASSEENTAISINLAEGAAKMHDRVNIFKLF' A
#
# COMPACT_ATOMS: atom_id res chain seq x y z
N ALA A 1 -42.85 7.83 -37.24
CA ALA A 1 -41.92 8.85 -36.71
C ALA A 1 -42.04 8.97 -35.20
N PHE A 2 -43.20 9.10 -34.63
CA PHE A 2 -43.40 9.19 -33.18
C PHE A 2 -42.97 7.91 -32.47
N ASN A 3 -43.28 6.74 -33.04
CA ASN A 3 -42.93 5.45 -32.46
C ASN A 3 -41.42 5.29 -32.36
N GLN A 4 -40.69 5.76 -33.37
CA GLN A 4 -39.23 5.72 -33.37
C GLN A 4 -38.65 6.65 -32.30
N ILE A 5 -39.23 7.83 -32.13
CA ILE A 5 -38.78 8.80 -31.11
C ILE A 5 -39.01 8.22 -29.72
N ILE A 6 -40.17 7.60 -29.48
CA ILE A 6 -40.46 6.97 -28.18
C ILE A 6 -39.49 5.84 -27.88
N ALA A 7 -39.20 5.00 -28.88
CA ALA A 7 -38.25 3.91 -28.73
C ALA A 7 -36.84 4.44 -28.43
N ASP A 8 -36.42 5.49 -29.10
CA ASP A 8 -35.12 6.13 -28.87
C ASP A 8 -35.02 6.74 -27.47
N MET A 9 -36.10 7.33 -26.97
CA MET A 9 -36.19 7.88 -25.62
C MET A 9 -36.09 6.79 -24.58
N GLU A 10 -36.74 5.66 -24.79
CA GLU A 10 -36.65 4.50 -23.90
C GLU A 10 -35.23 3.95 -23.85
N SER A 11 -34.59 3.81 -25.01
CA SER A 11 -33.20 3.37 -25.10
C SER A 11 -32.27 4.32 -24.38
N PHE A 12 -32.49 5.62 -24.55
CA PHE A 12 -31.70 6.66 -23.89
C PHE A 12 -31.83 6.56 -22.36
N ALA A 13 -33.06 6.36 -21.87
CA ALA A 13 -33.32 6.21 -20.44
C ALA A 13 -32.61 4.98 -19.87
N GLU A 14 -32.61 3.87 -20.59
CA GLU A 14 -31.89 2.65 -20.20
C GLU A 14 -30.39 2.89 -20.10
N ILE A 15 -29.83 3.56 -21.12
CA ILE A 15 -28.40 3.88 -21.14
C ILE A 15 -28.05 4.79 -19.96
N ALA A 16 -28.87 5.78 -19.68
CA ALA A 16 -28.68 6.68 -18.54
C ALA A 16 -28.69 5.93 -17.21
N GLN A 17 -29.66 5.01 -17.06
CA GLN A 17 -29.78 4.17 -15.85
C GLN A 17 -28.54 3.30 -15.65
N ASN A 18 -28.10 2.63 -16.72
CA ASN A 18 -26.91 1.77 -16.68
C ASN A 18 -25.67 2.58 -16.38
N THR A 19 -25.56 3.78 -16.94
CA THR A 19 -24.42 4.68 -16.68
C THR A 19 -24.38 5.09 -15.22
N MET A 20 -25.52 5.40 -14.62
CA MET A 20 -25.60 5.75 -13.19
C MET A 20 -25.20 4.58 -12.31
N GLU A 21 -25.66 3.38 -12.62
CA GLU A 21 -25.30 2.17 -11.86
C GLU A 21 -23.80 1.92 -11.93
N LYS A 22 -23.21 2.03 -13.12
CA LYS A 22 -21.76 1.86 -13.31
C LYS A 22 -20.96 2.93 -12.57
N ALA A 23 -21.44 4.17 -12.59
CA ALA A 23 -20.80 5.27 -11.89
C ALA A 23 -20.82 5.04 -10.38
N ASN A 24 -21.93 4.55 -9.84
CA ASN A 24 -22.02 4.22 -8.41
C ASN A 24 -21.08 3.09 -8.03
N SER A 25 -20.99 2.05 -8.84
CA SER A 25 -20.05 0.95 -8.63
C SER A 25 -18.60 1.42 -8.68
N GLN A 26 -18.30 2.31 -9.60
CA GLN A 26 -16.99 2.91 -9.74
C GLN A 26 -16.63 3.74 -8.51
N ALA A 27 -17.57 4.50 -7.98
CA ALA A 27 -17.37 5.31 -6.77
C ALA A 27 -17.05 4.41 -5.57
N GLU A 28 -17.75 3.29 -5.43
CA GLU A 28 -17.49 2.30 -4.38
C GLU A 28 -16.08 1.71 -4.53
N SER A 29 -15.69 1.38 -5.76
CA SER A 29 -14.35 0.83 -6.03
C SER A 29 -13.26 1.84 -5.70
N LEU A 30 -13.47 3.11 -6.02
CA LEU A 30 -12.52 4.18 -5.69
C LEU A 30 -12.38 4.35 -4.19
N GLU A 31 -13.48 4.24 -3.44
CA GLU A 31 -13.44 4.29 -1.98
C GLU A 31 -12.60 3.13 -1.42
N GLN A 32 -12.78 1.93 -1.94
CA GLN A 32 -11.98 0.76 -1.54
C GLN A 32 -10.50 0.96 -1.86
N ILE A 33 -10.20 1.53 -3.02
CA ILE A 33 -8.82 1.84 -3.41
C ILE A 33 -8.22 2.86 -2.44
N GLY A 34 -8.98 3.89 -2.07
CA GLY A 34 -8.54 4.88 -1.10
C GLY A 34 -8.19 4.26 0.25
N GLN A 35 -9.03 3.34 0.72
CA GLN A 35 -8.77 2.60 1.97
C GLN A 35 -7.51 1.75 1.85
N GLY A 36 -7.31 1.10 0.70
CA GLY A 36 -6.11 0.32 0.43
C GLY A 36 -4.85 1.17 0.43
N ILE A 37 -4.94 2.37 -0.11
CA ILE A 37 -3.81 3.32 -0.12
C ILE A 37 -3.45 3.74 1.30
N GLU A 38 -4.43 3.98 2.16
CA GLU A 38 -4.19 4.32 3.56
C GLU A 38 -3.49 3.18 4.29
N GLN A 39 -3.91 1.94 4.07
CA GLN A 39 -3.28 0.75 4.64
C GLN A 39 -1.84 0.62 4.14
N LEU A 40 -1.63 0.83 2.84
CA LEU A 40 -0.31 0.76 2.22
C LEU A 40 0.62 1.82 2.80
N SER A 41 0.10 3.02 3.03
CA SER A 41 0.85 4.11 3.65
C SER A 41 1.33 3.71 5.05
N GLY A 42 0.47 3.06 5.83
CA GLY A 42 0.81 2.54 7.14
C GLY A 42 1.91 1.47 7.07
N VAL A 43 1.82 0.57 6.09
CA VAL A 43 2.83 -0.48 5.87
C VAL A 43 4.18 0.14 5.49
N VAL A 44 4.16 1.15 4.62
CA VAL A 44 5.40 1.85 4.20
C VAL A 44 6.06 2.51 5.40
N GLN A 45 5.29 3.18 6.25
CA GLN A 45 5.81 3.82 7.47
C GLN A 45 6.38 2.77 8.43
N GLY A 46 5.68 1.66 8.60
CA GLY A 46 6.14 0.55 9.43
C GLY A 46 7.45 -0.06 8.91
N ASN A 47 7.56 -0.22 7.58
CA ASN A 47 8.78 -0.71 6.94
C ASN A 47 9.96 0.24 7.15
N ALA A 48 9.71 1.55 7.05
CA ALA A 48 10.74 2.55 7.28
C ALA A 48 11.26 2.48 8.72
N ALA A 49 10.35 2.37 9.69
CA ALA A 49 10.71 2.25 11.11
C ALA A 49 11.50 0.95 11.35
N SER A 50 11.06 -0.17 10.76
CA SER A 50 11.76 -1.45 10.88
C SER A 50 13.15 -1.40 10.26
N SER A 51 13.30 -0.69 9.14
CA SER A 51 14.59 -0.53 8.47
C SER A 51 15.57 0.27 9.34
N GLU A 52 15.10 1.33 10.00
CA GLU A 52 15.90 2.11 10.93
C GLU A 52 16.34 1.26 12.11
N GLU A 53 15.42 0.46 12.65
CA GLU A 53 15.68 -0.45 13.75
C GLU A 53 16.72 -1.49 13.35
N ASN A 54 16.58 -2.08 12.15
CA ASN A 54 17.52 -3.06 11.61
C ASN A 54 18.93 -2.45 11.44
N THR A 55 18.99 -1.21 10.99
CA THR A 55 20.25 -0.49 10.86
C THR A 55 20.93 -0.33 12.22
N ALA A 56 20.18 0.08 13.24
CA ALA A 56 20.69 0.23 14.60
C ALA A 56 21.18 -1.11 15.16
N ILE A 57 20.43 -2.18 14.95
CA ILE A 57 20.82 -3.54 15.37
C ILE A 57 22.09 -3.96 14.67
N SER A 58 22.21 -3.70 13.37
CA SER A 58 23.41 -4.05 12.59
C SER A 58 24.65 -3.32 13.11
N ILE A 59 24.53 -2.05 13.45
CA ILE A 59 25.63 -1.26 14.02
C ILE A 59 26.02 -1.85 15.38
N ASN A 60 25.06 -2.17 16.23
CA ASN A 60 25.32 -2.77 17.54
C ASN A 60 25.99 -4.13 17.41
N LEU A 61 25.58 -4.94 16.43
CA LEU A 61 26.20 -6.24 16.16
C LEU A 61 27.65 -6.07 15.70
N ALA A 62 27.91 -5.10 14.83
CA ALA A 62 29.26 -4.83 14.35
C ALA A 62 30.18 -4.38 15.49
N GLU A 63 29.69 -3.52 16.38
CA GLU A 63 30.43 -3.06 17.57
C GLU A 63 30.70 -4.23 18.52
N GLY A 64 29.67 -5.08 18.73
CA GLY A 64 29.81 -6.26 19.59
C GLY A 64 30.82 -7.24 19.03
N ALA A 65 30.83 -7.47 17.71
CA ALA A 65 31.78 -8.34 17.05
C ALA A 65 33.20 -7.80 17.17
N ALA A 66 33.39 -6.49 17.02
CA ALA A 66 34.70 -5.82 17.17
C ALA A 66 35.21 -6.00 18.60
N LYS A 67 34.36 -5.84 19.60
CA LYS A 67 34.73 -6.03 21.01
C LYS A 67 35.12 -7.47 21.28
N MET A 68 34.40 -8.43 20.73
CA MET A 68 34.71 -9.85 20.87
C MET A 68 36.08 -10.17 20.23
N HIS A 69 36.32 -9.62 19.07
CA HIS A 69 37.62 -9.79 18.39
C HIS A 69 38.75 -9.29 19.21
N ASP A 70 38.61 -8.10 19.82
CA ASP A 70 39.61 -7.53 20.70
C ASP A 70 39.88 -8.39 21.92
N ARG A 71 38.83 -8.93 22.53
CA ARG A 71 38.96 -9.84 23.69
C ARG A 71 39.67 -11.14 23.33
N VAL A 72 39.37 -11.69 22.17
CA VAL A 72 40.04 -12.90 21.68
C VAL A 72 41.51 -12.62 21.46
N ASN A 73 41.87 -11.46 20.90
CA ASN A 73 43.25 -11.07 20.67
C ASN A 73 44.03 -10.93 21.98
N ILE A 74 43.42 -10.33 23.00
CA ILE A 74 44.00 -10.20 24.33
C ILE A 74 44.25 -11.59 24.92
N PHE A 75 43.31 -12.48 24.78
CA PHE A 75 43.36 -13.85 25.28
C PHE A 75 44.50 -14.62 24.60
N LYS A 76 44.71 -14.43 23.30
CA LYS A 76 45.76 -15.08 22.53
C LYS A 76 47.18 -14.64 22.97
N LEU A 77 47.29 -13.41 23.45
CA LEU A 77 48.56 -12.86 23.91
C LEU A 77 49.01 -13.45 25.26
N PHE A 78 48.08 -13.99 25.99
CA PHE A 78 48.32 -14.69 27.25
C PHE A 78 48.54 -16.18 27.02
#